data_270bc5bbeb3ab7ff93d9922d75b6b888
#
_entry.id   270bc5bbeb3ab7ff93d9922d75b6b888
#
_cell.length_a   1.000
_cell.length_b   1.000
_cell.length_c   1.000
_cell.angle_alpha   90.00
_cell.angle_beta   90.00
_cell.angle_gamma   90.00
#
_symmetry.space_group_name_H-M   'P 1'
#
loop_
_entity.id
_entity.type
_entity.pdbx_description
1 polymer ?
#
loop_
_entity_poly.entity_id
_entity_poly.type
_entity_poly.pdbx_seq_one_letter_code
_entity_poly.pdbx_strand_id
1 'polypeptide(L)'
;MPRKLPPVPPREALKLHRSLSIEKLLKIIQRKVKKIPEYRLDTLTHTMLDVVMSAFAVFALKYPSLLQFDNNKHKRRIRHNLRTLFGILKAPCDTTLREVCDEIDPYLLRPAFTEIIKTVHSEGALEAHGFLGGHLLSMDATGHFSSSKVSCPHCCKKHHRNGKVTYYHQLMGAAIVHPDKAQVFPLFPEAITKQDGATKNDCESNAAKRLLPAIHDALPNLKFIVLQDAIGADAPNIRMIQAQGYSYIITVTADDQVSLYNLVQERICQCCNGCHYKLSEKQLSVRTQSGVLGG
;
A
#
# COMPACT_ATOMS: atom_id res chain seq x y z
N MET A 1 -5.47 -12.66 23.51
CA MET A 1 -6.90 -12.46 23.21
C MET A 1 -7.06 -11.08 22.60
N PRO A 2 -7.73 -10.90 21.45
CA PRO A 2 -7.95 -9.56 20.89
C PRO A 2 -8.85 -8.77 21.87
N ARG A 3 -8.38 -7.59 22.29
CA ARG A 3 -9.19 -6.67 23.09
C ARG A 3 -10.42 -6.28 22.29
N LYS A 4 -11.61 -6.52 22.83
CA LYS A 4 -12.85 -6.00 22.25
C LYS A 4 -12.76 -4.47 22.25
N LEU A 5 -12.90 -3.87 21.08
CA LEU A 5 -13.01 -2.41 20.94
C LEU A 5 -14.24 -1.92 21.75
N PRO A 6 -14.14 -0.76 22.42
CA PRO A 6 -15.32 -0.14 22.99
C PRO A 6 -16.33 0.10 21.86
N PRO A 7 -17.63 -0.15 22.10
CA PRO A 7 -18.64 0.10 21.08
C PRO A 7 -18.67 1.59 20.73
N VAL A 8 -18.55 1.90 19.43
CA VAL A 8 -18.78 3.26 18.93
C VAL A 8 -20.23 3.63 19.22
N PRO A 9 -20.51 4.85 19.75
CA PRO A 9 -21.86 5.27 19.99
C PRO A 9 -22.73 5.10 18.74
N PRO A 10 -23.94 4.53 18.82
CA PRO A 10 -24.74 4.18 17.65
C PRO A 10 -24.98 5.32 16.64
N ARG A 11 -25.08 6.56 17.13
CA ARG A 11 -25.28 7.74 16.26
C ARG A 11 -24.05 8.09 15.42
N GLU A 12 -22.86 8.01 16.00
CA GLU A 12 -21.59 8.28 15.29
C GLU A 12 -21.30 7.15 14.29
N ALA A 13 -21.51 5.90 14.70
CA ALA A 13 -21.40 4.75 13.80
C ALA A 13 -22.33 4.89 12.60
N LEU A 14 -23.58 5.31 12.81
CA LEU A 14 -24.55 5.55 11.73
C LEU A 14 -24.14 6.70 10.82
N LYS A 15 -23.57 7.78 11.37
CA LYS A 15 -23.03 8.90 10.58
C LYS A 15 -21.88 8.43 9.70
N LEU A 16 -20.88 7.76 10.28
CA LEU A 16 -19.74 7.20 9.54
C LEU A 16 -20.20 6.19 8.48
N HIS A 17 -21.16 5.31 8.81
CA HIS A 17 -21.70 4.35 7.85
C HIS A 17 -22.38 5.03 6.65
N ARG A 18 -23.05 6.17 6.86
CA ARG A 18 -23.69 6.94 5.78
C ARG A 18 -22.69 7.72 4.94
N SER A 19 -21.66 8.30 5.57
CA SER A 19 -20.64 9.11 4.86
C SER A 19 -19.60 8.25 4.15
N LEU A 20 -19.26 7.08 4.70
CA LEU A 20 -18.28 6.12 4.15
C LEU A 20 -18.96 4.85 3.60
N SER A 21 -20.20 4.97 3.09
CA SER A 21 -20.85 3.82 2.47
C SER A 21 -20.10 3.34 1.23
N ILE A 22 -20.19 2.03 0.96
CA ILE A 22 -19.49 1.43 -0.20
C ILE A 22 -19.89 2.10 -1.51
N GLU A 23 -21.14 2.53 -1.66
CA GLU A 23 -21.63 3.23 -2.85
C GLU A 23 -20.94 4.58 -3.03
N LYS A 24 -20.71 5.33 -1.95
CA LYS A 24 -20.00 6.61 -2.01
C LYS A 24 -18.53 6.42 -2.36
N LEU A 25 -17.87 5.44 -1.74
CA LEU A 25 -16.48 5.12 -2.03
C LEU A 25 -16.30 4.64 -3.48
N LEU A 26 -17.19 3.79 -3.98
CA LEU A 26 -17.18 3.37 -5.38
C LEU A 26 -17.40 4.55 -6.35
N LYS A 27 -18.28 5.51 -6.00
CA LYS A 27 -18.45 6.73 -6.80
C LYS A 27 -17.20 7.60 -6.84
N ILE A 28 -16.39 7.62 -5.76
CA ILE A 28 -15.08 8.30 -5.78
C ILE A 28 -14.17 7.63 -6.80
N ILE A 29 -14.04 6.30 -6.76
CA ILE A 29 -13.23 5.54 -7.71
C ILE A 29 -13.70 5.82 -9.15
N GLN A 30 -15.00 5.68 -9.42
CA GLN A 30 -15.58 5.93 -10.76
C GLN A 30 -15.27 7.34 -11.28
N ARG A 31 -15.37 8.37 -10.43
CA ARG A 31 -15.05 9.76 -10.82
C ARG A 31 -13.58 9.94 -11.19
N LYS A 32 -12.67 9.25 -10.49
CA LYS A 32 -11.23 9.33 -10.79
C LYS A 32 -10.89 8.51 -12.04
N VAL A 33 -11.45 7.33 -12.18
CA VAL A 33 -11.28 6.47 -13.36
C VAL A 33 -11.78 7.16 -14.64
N LYS A 34 -12.88 7.90 -14.59
CA LYS A 34 -13.37 8.70 -15.74
C LYS A 34 -12.39 9.76 -16.22
N LYS A 35 -11.39 10.14 -15.43
CA LYS A 35 -10.35 11.11 -15.80
C LYS A 35 -9.13 10.45 -16.43
N ILE A 36 -9.06 9.13 -16.47
CA ILE A 36 -7.99 8.41 -17.16
C ILE A 36 -8.14 8.68 -18.67
N PRO A 37 -7.07 9.17 -19.32
CA PRO A 37 -7.13 9.46 -20.75
C PRO A 37 -7.47 8.22 -21.58
N GLU A 38 -8.30 8.40 -22.61
CA GLU A 38 -8.55 7.37 -23.59
C GLU A 38 -7.45 7.43 -24.65
N TYR A 39 -6.65 6.37 -24.76
CA TYR A 39 -5.54 6.29 -25.72
C TYR A 39 -5.88 5.44 -26.96
N ARG A 40 -7.02 4.77 -26.93
CA ARG A 40 -7.47 3.92 -28.04
C ARG A 40 -8.22 4.73 -29.09
N LEU A 41 -8.29 4.21 -30.30
CA LEU A 41 -8.99 4.86 -31.44
C LEU A 41 -10.52 4.88 -31.24
N ASP A 42 -11.21 5.75 -31.98
CA ASP A 42 -12.61 6.17 -31.77
C ASP A 42 -13.71 5.08 -31.89
N THR A 43 -13.40 3.89 -32.35
CA THR A 43 -14.38 2.78 -32.48
C THR A 43 -14.42 1.90 -31.24
N LEU A 44 -14.74 2.50 -30.10
CA LEU A 44 -14.65 1.81 -28.81
C LEU A 44 -15.94 1.05 -28.46
N THR A 45 -15.82 -0.25 -28.27
CA THR A 45 -16.92 -1.09 -27.76
C THR A 45 -17.10 -0.94 -26.24
N HIS A 46 -16.02 -0.61 -25.51
CA HIS A 46 -15.96 -0.49 -24.06
C HIS A 46 -15.27 0.80 -23.66
N THR A 47 -15.86 1.57 -22.76
CA THR A 47 -15.24 2.80 -22.21
C THR A 47 -14.09 2.44 -21.27
N MET A 48 -13.15 3.38 -21.04
CA MET A 48 -12.10 3.22 -20.03
C MET A 48 -12.70 2.93 -18.64
N LEU A 49 -13.84 3.56 -18.33
CA LEU A 49 -14.57 3.25 -17.08
C LEU A 49 -15.02 1.80 -17.03
N ASP A 50 -15.62 1.26 -18.13
CA ASP A 50 -16.04 -0.14 -18.15
C ASP A 50 -14.87 -1.10 -17.95
N VAL A 51 -13.71 -0.80 -18.55
CA VAL A 51 -12.50 -1.65 -18.43
C VAL A 51 -11.96 -1.61 -17.01
N VAL A 52 -11.59 -0.43 -16.50
CA VAL A 52 -10.93 -0.29 -15.19
C VAL A 52 -11.84 -0.73 -14.04
N MET A 53 -13.13 -0.38 -14.12
CA MET A 53 -14.09 -0.83 -13.11
C MET A 53 -14.38 -2.33 -13.21
N SER A 54 -14.26 -2.96 -14.40
CA SER A 54 -14.35 -4.42 -14.51
C SER A 54 -13.13 -5.09 -13.89
N ALA A 55 -11.92 -4.60 -14.11
CA ALA A 55 -10.73 -5.08 -13.44
C ALA A 55 -10.86 -4.97 -11.90
N PHE A 56 -11.34 -3.83 -11.42
CA PHE A 56 -11.63 -3.66 -9.98
C PHE A 56 -12.70 -4.65 -9.49
N ALA A 57 -13.77 -4.88 -10.25
CA ALA A 57 -14.85 -5.79 -9.87
C ALA A 57 -14.40 -7.26 -9.80
N VAL A 58 -13.42 -7.68 -10.61
CA VAL A 58 -12.82 -9.03 -10.52
C VAL A 58 -12.30 -9.28 -9.10
N PHE A 59 -11.50 -8.34 -8.56
CA PHE A 59 -10.95 -8.46 -7.21
C PHE A 59 -12.01 -8.23 -6.12
N ALA A 60 -12.86 -7.22 -6.25
CA ALA A 60 -13.90 -6.89 -5.28
C ALA A 60 -14.93 -8.03 -5.11
N LEU A 61 -15.24 -8.73 -6.19
CA LEU A 61 -16.14 -9.89 -6.19
C LEU A 61 -15.39 -11.22 -5.97
N LYS A 62 -14.08 -11.16 -5.73
CA LYS A 62 -13.21 -12.32 -5.44
C LYS A 62 -13.25 -13.39 -6.53
N TYR A 63 -13.27 -12.99 -7.80
CA TYR A 63 -13.11 -13.93 -8.89
C TYR A 63 -11.66 -14.44 -8.94
N PRO A 64 -11.45 -15.76 -9.04
CA PRO A 64 -10.12 -16.35 -9.05
C PRO A 64 -9.35 -16.14 -10.36
N SER A 65 -10.05 -15.75 -11.45
CA SER A 65 -9.43 -15.44 -12.73
C SER A 65 -10.30 -14.52 -13.60
N LEU A 66 -9.66 -13.83 -14.54
CA LEU A 66 -10.38 -13.02 -15.56
C LEU A 66 -11.35 -13.88 -16.39
N LEU A 67 -10.92 -15.08 -16.79
CA LEU A 67 -11.77 -16.02 -17.52
C LEU A 67 -13.03 -16.41 -16.74
N GLN A 68 -12.91 -16.65 -15.43
CA GLN A 68 -14.08 -16.98 -14.63
C GLN A 68 -15.03 -15.79 -14.47
N PHE A 69 -14.48 -14.58 -14.37
CA PHE A 69 -15.29 -13.36 -14.41
C PHE A 69 -16.01 -13.24 -15.76
N ASP A 70 -15.30 -13.42 -16.87
CA ASP A 70 -15.86 -13.37 -18.23
C ASP A 70 -17.03 -14.34 -18.39
N ASN A 71 -16.86 -15.59 -18.02
CA ASN A 71 -17.90 -16.62 -18.06
C ASN A 71 -19.13 -16.31 -17.18
N ASN A 72 -18.98 -15.50 -16.14
CA ASN A 72 -20.05 -15.20 -15.18
C ASN A 72 -20.70 -13.81 -15.38
N LYS A 73 -20.03 -12.85 -16.04
CA LYS A 73 -20.51 -11.46 -16.18
C LYS A 73 -21.89 -11.32 -16.81
N HIS A 74 -22.31 -12.31 -17.62
CA HIS A 74 -23.60 -12.33 -18.30
C HIS A 74 -24.76 -12.80 -17.43
N LYS A 75 -24.48 -13.46 -16.29
CA LYS A 75 -25.51 -13.90 -15.35
C LYS A 75 -26.31 -12.71 -14.83
N ARG A 76 -27.64 -12.80 -14.84
CA ARG A 76 -28.56 -11.69 -14.52
C ARG A 76 -28.17 -10.93 -13.25
N ARG A 77 -27.88 -11.65 -12.14
CA ARG A 77 -27.49 -11.06 -10.86
C ARG A 77 -26.15 -10.32 -10.94
N ILE A 78 -25.15 -10.93 -11.58
CA ILE A 78 -23.83 -10.33 -11.73
C ILE A 78 -23.91 -9.07 -12.59
N ARG A 79 -24.54 -9.16 -13.76
CA ARG A 79 -24.75 -8.02 -14.66
C ARG A 79 -25.48 -6.87 -13.98
N HIS A 80 -26.49 -7.17 -13.16
CA HIS A 80 -27.19 -6.14 -12.35
C HIS A 80 -26.22 -5.44 -11.41
N ASN A 81 -25.43 -6.19 -10.62
CA ASN A 81 -24.47 -5.63 -9.68
C ASN A 81 -23.36 -4.83 -10.39
N LEU A 82 -22.84 -5.33 -11.51
CA LEU A 82 -21.85 -4.61 -12.31
C LEU A 82 -22.38 -3.24 -12.74
N ARG A 83 -23.64 -3.17 -13.14
CA ARG A 83 -24.26 -1.93 -13.58
C ARG A 83 -24.57 -0.99 -12.41
N THR A 84 -25.16 -1.48 -11.33
CA THR A 84 -25.69 -0.66 -10.24
C THR A 84 -24.63 -0.24 -9.24
N LEU A 85 -23.67 -1.11 -8.90
CA LEU A 85 -22.62 -0.83 -7.94
C LEU A 85 -21.36 -0.27 -8.62
N PHE A 86 -20.91 -0.93 -9.68
CA PHE A 86 -19.63 -0.58 -10.32
C PHE A 86 -19.77 0.40 -11.49
N GLY A 87 -20.99 0.71 -11.92
CA GLY A 87 -21.24 1.63 -13.05
C GLY A 87 -20.82 1.10 -14.42
N ILE A 88 -20.63 -0.21 -14.54
CA ILE A 88 -20.21 -0.89 -15.76
C ILE A 88 -21.42 -1.13 -16.65
N LEU A 89 -21.42 -0.52 -17.82
CA LEU A 89 -22.49 -0.70 -18.80
C LEU A 89 -22.26 -1.97 -19.63
N LYS A 90 -21.03 -2.17 -20.07
CA LYS A 90 -20.63 -3.31 -20.89
C LYS A 90 -19.26 -3.82 -20.45
N ALA A 91 -19.25 -4.91 -19.68
CA ALA A 91 -18.00 -5.51 -19.24
C ALA A 91 -17.24 -6.16 -20.42
N PRO A 92 -15.94 -5.88 -20.62
CA PRO A 92 -15.13 -6.47 -21.66
C PRO A 92 -14.90 -7.97 -21.42
N CYS A 93 -14.46 -8.70 -22.45
CA CYS A 93 -13.96 -10.06 -22.28
C CYS A 93 -12.58 -10.07 -21.60
N ASP A 94 -12.13 -11.23 -21.17
CA ASP A 94 -10.87 -11.41 -20.42
C ASP A 94 -9.65 -10.92 -21.21
N THR A 95 -9.61 -11.18 -22.52
CA THR A 95 -8.52 -10.75 -23.40
C THR A 95 -8.48 -9.23 -23.53
N THR A 96 -9.61 -8.59 -23.87
CA THR A 96 -9.69 -7.13 -23.96
C THR A 96 -9.40 -6.45 -22.61
N LEU A 97 -9.88 -7.04 -21.51
CA LEU A 97 -9.62 -6.51 -20.19
C LEU A 97 -8.12 -6.46 -19.87
N ARG A 98 -7.39 -7.53 -20.20
CA ARG A 98 -5.95 -7.63 -20.00
C ARG A 98 -5.20 -6.66 -20.92
N GLU A 99 -5.45 -6.72 -22.23
CA GLU A 99 -4.77 -5.88 -23.22
C GLU A 99 -4.88 -4.39 -22.90
N VAL A 100 -6.08 -3.93 -22.53
CA VAL A 100 -6.28 -2.53 -22.19
C VAL A 100 -5.64 -2.17 -20.84
N CYS A 101 -5.72 -3.05 -19.83
CA CYS A 101 -5.10 -2.78 -18.54
C CYS A 101 -3.56 -2.79 -18.60
N ASP A 102 -2.96 -3.58 -19.49
CA ASP A 102 -1.50 -3.65 -19.65
C ASP A 102 -0.91 -2.32 -20.18
N GLU A 103 -1.71 -1.52 -20.90
CA GLU A 103 -1.30 -0.22 -21.44
C GLU A 103 -1.60 0.97 -20.50
N ILE A 104 -2.35 0.75 -19.42
CA ILE A 104 -2.68 1.83 -18.47
C ILE A 104 -1.51 2.06 -17.52
N ASP A 105 -1.04 3.31 -17.46
CA ASP A 105 -0.12 3.73 -16.41
C ASP A 105 -0.79 3.57 -15.02
N PRO A 106 -0.29 2.69 -14.14
CA PRO A 106 -0.88 2.46 -12.82
C PRO A 106 -0.90 3.71 -11.94
N TYR A 107 -0.03 4.68 -12.18
CA TYR A 107 -0.01 5.96 -11.45
C TYR A 107 -1.28 6.79 -11.65
N LEU A 108 -2.01 6.59 -12.73
CA LEU A 108 -3.30 7.23 -12.97
C LEU A 108 -4.39 6.80 -11.98
N LEU A 109 -4.17 5.71 -11.24
CA LEU A 109 -5.08 5.25 -10.17
C LEU A 109 -4.81 5.92 -8.81
N ARG A 110 -3.63 6.50 -8.57
CA ARG A 110 -3.26 7.15 -7.30
C ARG A 110 -4.27 8.19 -6.81
N PRO A 111 -4.86 9.04 -7.67
CA PRO A 111 -5.86 10.00 -7.24
C PRO A 111 -7.12 9.37 -6.61
N ALA A 112 -7.45 8.13 -6.94
CA ALA A 112 -8.56 7.42 -6.30
C ALA A 112 -8.23 7.05 -4.85
N PHE A 113 -7.06 6.50 -4.60
CA PHE A 113 -6.57 6.20 -3.24
C PHE A 113 -6.51 7.48 -2.39
N THR A 114 -5.88 8.52 -2.91
CA THR A 114 -5.75 9.81 -2.21
C THR A 114 -7.10 10.39 -1.81
N GLU A 115 -8.08 10.40 -2.72
CA GLU A 115 -9.40 10.94 -2.44
C GLU A 115 -10.17 10.12 -1.41
N ILE A 116 -10.03 8.80 -1.44
CA ILE A 116 -10.63 7.92 -0.43
C ILE A 116 -10.04 8.24 0.95
N ILE A 117 -8.72 8.32 1.09
CA ILE A 117 -8.07 8.63 2.38
C ILE A 117 -8.44 10.03 2.87
N LYS A 118 -8.47 11.03 1.99
CA LYS A 118 -8.95 12.38 2.34
C LYS A 118 -10.39 12.36 2.85
N THR A 119 -11.26 11.57 2.21
CA THR A 119 -12.65 11.42 2.63
C THR A 119 -12.73 10.72 3.99
N VAL A 120 -11.97 9.63 4.19
CA VAL A 120 -11.92 8.90 5.47
C VAL A 120 -11.42 9.80 6.60
N HIS A 121 -10.42 10.65 6.32
CA HIS A 121 -9.89 11.62 7.28
C HIS A 121 -10.90 12.73 7.59
N SER A 122 -11.49 13.36 6.58
CA SER A 122 -12.45 14.45 6.77
C SER A 122 -13.73 14.02 7.51
N GLU A 123 -14.11 12.75 7.41
CA GLU A 123 -15.23 12.17 8.14
C GLU A 123 -14.85 11.70 9.57
N GLY A 124 -13.59 11.93 10.00
CA GLY A 124 -13.10 11.60 11.33
C GLY A 124 -12.80 10.11 11.58
N ALA A 125 -12.88 9.26 10.54
CA ALA A 125 -12.68 7.81 10.73
C ALA A 125 -11.21 7.45 11.00
N LEU A 126 -10.24 8.31 10.65
CA LEU A 126 -8.83 8.11 10.98
C LEU A 126 -8.48 8.51 12.42
N GLU A 127 -9.31 9.28 13.12
CA GLU A 127 -9.02 9.69 14.50
C GLU A 127 -8.78 8.50 15.43
N ALA A 128 -9.57 7.45 15.26
CA ALA A 128 -9.42 6.21 16.01
C ALA A 128 -8.11 5.44 15.70
N HIS A 129 -7.38 5.83 14.65
CA HIS A 129 -6.08 5.28 14.25
C HIS A 129 -4.92 6.22 14.59
N GLY A 130 -5.18 7.24 15.40
CA GLY A 130 -4.14 8.13 15.93
C GLY A 130 -3.20 7.39 16.89
N PHE A 131 -1.90 7.63 16.75
CA PHE A 131 -0.86 7.04 17.57
C PHE A 131 0.25 8.07 17.83
N LEU A 132 0.47 8.46 19.10
CA LEU A 132 1.53 9.38 19.52
C LEU A 132 1.62 10.68 18.67
N GLY A 133 0.47 11.27 18.36
CA GLY A 133 0.39 12.52 17.62
C GLY A 133 0.50 12.40 16.09
N GLY A 134 0.48 11.19 15.55
CA GLY A 134 0.46 10.89 14.12
C GLY A 134 -0.33 9.62 13.81
N HIS A 135 -0.08 9.01 12.66
CA HIS A 135 -0.62 7.73 12.23
C HIS A 135 0.52 6.79 11.88
N LEU A 136 0.41 5.51 12.28
CA LEU A 136 1.39 4.50 11.90
C LEU A 136 1.25 4.18 10.41
N LEU A 137 2.30 4.40 9.64
CA LEU A 137 2.39 4.08 8.20
C LEU A 137 3.31 2.88 8.01
N SER A 138 2.74 1.71 7.86
CA SER A 138 3.50 0.50 7.54
C SER A 138 3.86 0.49 6.06
N MET A 139 5.15 0.31 5.76
CA MET A 139 5.67 0.21 4.40
C MET A 139 6.45 -1.08 4.26
N ASP A 140 6.09 -1.88 3.26
CA ASP A 140 6.72 -3.16 2.98
C ASP A 140 6.57 -3.55 1.51
N ALA A 141 7.52 -4.31 0.98
CA ALA A 141 7.48 -4.78 -0.40
C ALA A 141 6.80 -6.14 -0.49
N THR A 142 5.96 -6.29 -1.50
CA THR A 142 5.28 -7.57 -1.75
C THR A 142 5.38 -7.98 -3.21
N GLY A 143 5.66 -9.27 -3.44
CA GLY A 143 5.62 -9.88 -4.77
C GLY A 143 4.19 -10.30 -5.12
N HIS A 144 3.72 -9.91 -6.29
CA HIS A 144 2.39 -10.30 -6.76
C HIS A 144 2.42 -11.20 -8.00
N PHE A 145 3.58 -11.35 -8.62
CA PHE A 145 3.79 -12.24 -9.76
C PHE A 145 5.18 -12.86 -9.72
N SER A 146 5.28 -14.14 -10.05
CA SER A 146 6.55 -14.84 -10.21
C SER A 146 6.39 -16.00 -11.21
N SER A 147 7.28 -16.08 -12.20
CA SER A 147 7.27 -17.14 -13.22
C SER A 147 8.66 -17.43 -13.75
N SER A 148 8.92 -18.68 -14.12
CA SER A 148 10.11 -19.07 -14.88
C SER A 148 9.89 -19.11 -16.39
N LYS A 149 8.64 -18.95 -16.86
CA LYS A 149 8.24 -19.09 -18.27
C LYS A 149 7.65 -17.81 -18.84
N VAL A 150 6.85 -17.09 -18.06
CA VAL A 150 6.15 -15.89 -18.50
C VAL A 150 6.92 -14.66 -18.04
N SER A 151 7.16 -13.73 -18.95
CA SER A 151 7.88 -12.48 -18.66
C SER A 151 7.34 -11.33 -19.51
N CYS A 152 7.49 -10.11 -19.02
CA CYS A 152 7.28 -8.88 -19.77
C CYS A 152 8.53 -8.00 -19.72
N PRO A 153 8.62 -6.91 -20.50
CA PRO A 153 9.76 -5.99 -20.49
C PRO A 153 10.08 -5.40 -19.11
N HIS A 154 9.06 -5.21 -18.28
CA HIS A 154 9.17 -4.60 -16.96
C HIS A 154 9.47 -5.58 -15.82
N CYS A 155 9.52 -6.90 -16.10
CA CYS A 155 9.84 -7.90 -15.07
C CYS A 155 11.24 -7.69 -14.50
N CYS A 156 11.35 -7.71 -13.18
CA CYS A 156 12.62 -7.96 -12.50
C CYS A 156 13.06 -9.41 -12.72
N LYS A 157 14.37 -9.67 -12.68
CA LYS A 157 14.96 -10.99 -12.91
C LYS A 157 15.76 -11.44 -11.70
N LYS A 158 15.58 -12.69 -11.29
CA LYS A 158 16.40 -13.35 -10.28
C LYS A 158 17.13 -14.52 -10.91
N HIS A 159 18.47 -14.44 -10.94
CA HIS A 159 19.33 -15.52 -11.38
C HIS A 159 19.63 -16.45 -10.22
N HIS A 160 19.34 -17.72 -10.39
CA HIS A 160 19.61 -18.75 -9.39
C HIS A 160 20.95 -19.44 -9.68
N ARG A 161 21.60 -20.00 -8.66
CA ARG A 161 22.89 -20.72 -8.77
C ARG A 161 22.86 -21.90 -9.75
N ASN A 162 21.69 -22.48 -9.98
CA ASN A 162 21.45 -23.58 -10.92
C ASN A 162 21.21 -23.12 -12.37
N GLY A 163 21.49 -21.88 -12.71
CA GLY A 163 21.28 -21.30 -14.04
C GLY A 163 19.84 -20.91 -14.40
N LYS A 164 18.86 -21.24 -13.55
CA LYS A 164 17.46 -20.85 -13.78
C LYS A 164 17.27 -19.34 -13.56
N VAL A 165 16.35 -18.76 -14.35
CA VAL A 165 15.95 -17.36 -14.20
C VAL A 165 14.46 -17.33 -13.77
N THR A 166 14.17 -16.56 -12.75
CA THR A 166 12.78 -16.26 -12.34
C THR A 166 12.49 -14.80 -12.65
N TYR A 167 11.40 -14.58 -13.36
CA TYR A 167 10.81 -13.26 -13.65
C TYR A 167 9.78 -12.95 -12.58
N TYR A 168 9.79 -11.72 -12.06
CA TYR A 168 8.85 -11.37 -11.00
C TYR A 168 8.48 -9.89 -11.04
N HIS A 169 7.31 -9.59 -10.46
CA HIS A 169 6.87 -8.23 -10.16
C HIS A 169 6.66 -8.07 -8.66
N GLN A 170 7.12 -6.94 -8.16
CA GLN A 170 6.93 -6.51 -6.79
C GLN A 170 6.37 -5.09 -6.76
N LEU A 171 5.77 -4.73 -5.65
CA LEU A 171 5.39 -3.36 -5.35
C LEU A 171 5.73 -3.05 -3.89
N MET A 172 6.11 -1.81 -3.63
CA MET A 172 6.19 -1.24 -2.29
C MET A 172 4.77 -0.82 -1.90
N GLY A 173 4.21 -1.49 -0.91
CA GLY A 173 2.93 -1.14 -0.31
C GLY A 173 3.08 -0.12 0.81
N ALA A 174 2.03 0.65 1.06
CA ALA A 174 1.92 1.52 2.22
C ALA A 174 0.50 1.45 2.77
N ALA A 175 0.37 1.39 4.09
CA ALA A 175 -0.95 1.34 4.73
C ALA A 175 -0.93 2.00 6.11
N ILE A 176 -2.01 2.72 6.43
CA ILE A 176 -2.23 3.22 7.79
C ILE A 176 -2.73 2.05 8.64
N VAL A 177 -2.04 1.78 9.73
CA VAL A 177 -2.32 0.66 10.64
C VAL A 177 -2.44 1.16 12.09
N HIS A 178 -2.96 0.31 12.98
CA HIS A 178 -2.97 0.56 14.41
C HIS A 178 -2.87 -0.77 15.16
N PRO A 179 -2.09 -0.88 16.25
CA PRO A 179 -1.87 -2.15 16.95
C PRO A 179 -3.15 -2.76 17.55
N ASP A 180 -4.11 -1.92 17.93
CA ASP A 180 -5.36 -2.36 18.55
C ASP A 180 -6.56 -2.39 17.59
N LYS A 181 -6.35 -2.16 16.27
CA LYS A 181 -7.41 -2.11 15.26
C LYS A 181 -7.17 -3.15 14.17
N ALA A 182 -8.20 -3.84 13.78
CA ALA A 182 -8.15 -4.76 12.66
C ALA A 182 -8.28 -4.06 11.29
N GLN A 183 -8.78 -2.83 11.28
CA GLN A 183 -8.96 -2.06 10.05
C GLN A 183 -7.62 -1.49 9.60
N VAL A 184 -7.37 -1.60 8.31
CA VAL A 184 -6.19 -1.10 7.63
C VAL A 184 -6.63 -0.20 6.48
N PHE A 185 -5.99 0.96 6.32
CA PHE A 185 -6.28 1.88 5.22
C PHE A 185 -5.11 1.85 4.23
N PRO A 186 -5.24 1.12 3.12
CA PRO A 186 -4.19 1.06 2.11
C PRO A 186 -4.07 2.39 1.37
N LEU A 187 -2.84 2.81 1.16
CA LEU A 187 -2.45 3.91 0.29
C LEU A 187 -2.10 3.37 -1.10
N PHE A 188 -1.85 4.28 -2.05
CA PHE A 188 -1.37 3.84 -3.36
C PHE A 188 0.02 3.21 -3.25
N PRO A 189 0.28 2.13 -3.99
CA PRO A 189 1.58 1.49 -4.01
C PRO A 189 2.55 2.15 -5.01
N GLU A 190 3.82 1.75 -4.93
CA GLU A 190 4.88 2.07 -5.88
C GLU A 190 5.40 0.79 -6.54
N ALA A 191 5.47 0.77 -7.86
CA ALA A 191 5.99 -0.39 -8.57
C ALA A 191 7.52 -0.51 -8.42
N ILE A 192 7.98 -1.73 -8.19
CA ILE A 192 9.40 -2.10 -8.23
C ILE A 192 9.64 -2.78 -9.57
N THR A 193 10.14 -2.02 -10.52
CA THR A 193 10.34 -2.48 -11.89
C THR A 193 11.73 -2.12 -12.36
N LYS A 194 12.11 -2.59 -13.56
CA LYS A 194 13.31 -2.06 -14.22
C LYS A 194 13.02 -0.63 -14.64
N GLN A 195 13.58 0.31 -13.92
CA GLN A 195 13.51 1.72 -14.25
C GLN A 195 14.86 2.17 -14.84
N ASP A 196 14.85 3.26 -15.56
CA ASP A 196 16.02 3.92 -16.12
C ASP A 196 16.72 3.21 -17.27
N GLY A 197 16.00 2.40 -18.07
CA GLY A 197 16.58 1.64 -19.17
C GLY A 197 17.64 0.63 -18.71
N ALA A 198 17.72 0.40 -17.40
CA ALA A 198 18.79 -0.30 -16.75
C ALA A 198 18.67 -1.81 -16.92
N THR A 199 19.81 -2.44 -17.07
CA THR A 199 19.97 -3.89 -17.00
C THR A 199 19.75 -4.43 -15.58
N LYS A 200 19.82 -3.56 -14.57
CA LYS A 200 19.70 -3.88 -13.15
C LYS A 200 18.24 -3.74 -12.67
N ASN A 201 17.80 -4.69 -11.85
CA ASN A 201 16.53 -4.57 -11.15
C ASN A 201 16.54 -3.34 -10.22
N ASP A 202 15.37 -2.71 -10.10
CA ASP A 202 15.11 -1.75 -9.02
C ASP A 202 15.04 -2.47 -7.67
N CYS A 203 15.05 -1.72 -6.57
CA CYS A 203 15.02 -2.27 -5.22
C CYS A 203 13.98 -1.56 -4.35
N GLU A 204 13.65 -2.18 -3.24
CA GLU A 204 12.68 -1.70 -2.25
C GLU A 204 13.05 -0.31 -1.73
N SER A 205 14.33 -0.07 -1.44
CA SER A 205 14.83 1.23 -0.98
C SER A 205 14.59 2.36 -1.99
N ASN A 206 14.77 2.10 -3.29
CA ASN A 206 14.49 3.08 -4.33
C ASN A 206 12.97 3.33 -4.49
N ALA A 207 12.15 2.29 -4.38
CA ALA A 207 10.71 2.43 -4.40
C ALA A 207 10.20 3.24 -3.18
N ALA A 208 10.75 3.00 -2.00
CA ALA A 208 10.44 3.79 -0.80
C ALA A 208 10.79 5.29 -0.98
N LYS A 209 11.93 5.61 -1.62
CA LYS A 209 12.35 6.98 -1.94
C LYS A 209 11.40 7.70 -2.90
N ARG A 210 10.67 6.97 -3.73
CA ARG A 210 9.63 7.56 -4.61
C ARG A 210 8.27 7.62 -3.92
N LEU A 211 7.92 6.58 -3.16
CA LEU A 211 6.60 6.44 -2.55
C LEU A 211 6.37 7.45 -1.43
N LEU A 212 7.32 7.58 -0.50
CA LEU A 212 7.12 8.40 0.70
C LEU A 212 6.93 9.89 0.40
N PRO A 213 7.74 10.54 -0.46
CA PRO A 213 7.45 11.92 -0.89
C PRO A 213 6.11 12.05 -1.61
N ALA A 214 5.75 11.09 -2.47
CA ALA A 214 4.45 11.12 -3.15
C ALA A 214 3.26 11.02 -2.18
N ILE A 215 3.39 10.26 -1.09
CA ILE A 215 2.40 10.20 -0.01
C ILE A 215 2.32 11.54 0.73
N HIS A 216 3.47 12.15 1.03
CA HIS A 216 3.53 13.47 1.68
C HIS A 216 2.80 14.53 0.84
N ASP A 217 3.12 14.61 -0.45
CA ASP A 217 2.49 15.57 -1.37
C ASP A 217 0.98 15.32 -1.52
N ALA A 218 0.57 14.07 -1.54
CA ALA A 218 -0.84 13.71 -1.66
C ALA A 218 -1.64 13.99 -0.37
N LEU A 219 -1.01 13.87 0.81
CA LEU A 219 -1.64 13.92 2.13
C LEU A 219 -0.89 14.85 3.11
N PRO A 220 -0.66 16.13 2.76
CA PRO A 220 0.21 17.02 3.54
C PRO A 220 -0.29 17.31 4.95
N ASN A 221 -1.59 17.10 5.21
CA ASN A 221 -2.20 17.34 6.52
C ASN A 221 -2.10 16.14 7.47
N LEU A 222 -1.56 15.00 7.01
CA LEU A 222 -1.37 13.81 7.84
C LEU A 222 0.09 13.72 8.30
N LYS A 223 0.28 13.54 9.59
CA LYS A 223 1.59 13.22 10.18
C LYS A 223 1.73 11.71 10.30
N PHE A 224 2.86 11.18 9.85
CA PHE A 224 3.10 9.75 9.88
C PHE A 224 4.25 9.38 10.81
N ILE A 225 4.15 8.17 11.35
CA ILE A 225 5.23 7.42 11.99
C ILE A 225 5.48 6.23 11.09
N VAL A 226 6.56 6.26 10.32
CA VAL A 226 6.88 5.23 9.31
C VAL A 226 7.36 3.97 10.00
N LEU A 227 6.73 2.84 9.66
CA LEU A 227 7.12 1.51 10.14
C LEU A 227 7.79 0.75 8.99
N GLN A 228 9.00 0.28 9.20
CA GLN A 228 9.74 -0.55 8.24
C GLN A 228 10.50 -1.66 8.96
N ASP A 229 10.88 -2.68 8.21
CA ASP A 229 11.81 -3.72 8.65
C ASP A 229 13.28 -3.25 8.57
N ALA A 230 14.21 -4.15 8.83
CA ALA A 230 15.64 -3.87 8.86
C ALA A 230 16.21 -3.35 7.53
N ILE A 231 15.56 -3.63 6.39
CA ILE A 231 15.97 -3.12 5.06
C ILE A 231 15.87 -1.58 5.04
N GLY A 232 14.94 -1.00 5.79
CA GLY A 232 14.79 0.44 5.95
C GLY A 232 15.79 1.10 6.90
N ALA A 233 16.65 0.35 7.59
CA ALA A 233 17.56 0.84 8.63
C ALA A 233 18.86 1.45 8.05
N ASP A 234 18.76 2.18 6.96
CA ASP A 234 19.91 2.89 6.37
C ASP A 234 19.79 4.42 6.57
N ALA A 235 20.95 5.09 6.65
CA ALA A 235 20.99 6.52 6.90
C ALA A 235 20.31 7.38 5.82
N PRO A 236 20.43 7.07 4.51
CA PRO A 236 19.68 7.77 3.46
C PRO A 236 18.16 7.69 3.64
N ASN A 237 17.61 6.52 3.97
CA ASN A 237 16.18 6.33 4.19
C ASN A 237 15.70 7.12 5.43
N ILE A 238 16.44 7.03 6.54
CA ILE A 238 16.13 7.78 7.77
C ILE A 238 16.11 9.29 7.51
N ARG A 239 17.11 9.82 6.80
CA ARG A 239 17.15 11.24 6.44
C ARG A 239 15.96 11.65 5.57
N MET A 240 15.56 10.81 4.64
CA MET A 240 14.40 11.04 3.79
C MET A 240 13.10 11.11 4.61
N ILE A 241 12.90 10.20 5.55
CA ILE A 241 11.72 10.19 6.46
C ILE A 241 11.70 11.48 7.29
N GLN A 242 12.84 11.86 7.86
CA GLN A 242 12.99 13.08 8.65
C GLN A 242 12.77 14.35 7.83
N ALA A 243 13.23 14.38 6.58
CA ALA A 243 13.01 15.51 5.66
C ALA A 243 11.52 15.77 5.36
N GLN A 244 10.66 14.74 5.47
CA GLN A 244 9.20 14.88 5.37
C GLN A 244 8.55 15.31 6.71
N GLY A 245 9.34 15.53 7.76
CA GLY A 245 8.83 15.83 9.11
C GLY A 245 8.17 14.64 9.80
N TYR A 246 8.49 13.43 9.39
CA TYR A 246 7.93 12.19 9.94
C TYR A 246 8.84 11.57 10.99
N SER A 247 8.23 10.87 11.94
CA SER A 247 8.91 9.95 12.85
C SER A 247 8.98 8.55 12.25
N TYR A 248 9.79 7.67 12.85
CA TYR A 248 9.92 6.30 12.35
C TYR A 248 10.09 5.29 13.49
N ILE A 249 9.72 4.06 13.23
CA ILE A 249 10.01 2.87 14.01
C ILE A 249 10.50 1.82 13.02
N ILE A 250 11.80 1.49 13.09
CA ILE A 250 12.43 0.54 12.18
C ILE A 250 12.97 -0.61 13.00
N THR A 251 12.62 -1.84 12.64
CA THR A 251 13.17 -3.04 13.29
C THR A 251 14.62 -3.22 12.86
N VAL A 252 15.51 -3.45 13.81
CA VAL A 252 16.92 -3.71 13.56
C VAL A 252 17.26 -5.10 14.06
N THR A 253 17.98 -5.88 13.27
CA THR A 253 18.52 -7.19 13.68
C THR A 253 19.99 -7.08 14.02
N ALA A 254 20.47 -7.98 14.87
CA ALA A 254 21.88 -8.02 15.27
C ALA A 254 22.80 -8.23 14.06
N ASP A 255 22.37 -9.03 13.08
CA ASP A 255 23.17 -9.36 11.90
C ASP A 255 23.26 -8.20 10.90
N ASP A 256 22.22 -7.37 10.81
CA ASP A 256 22.16 -6.27 9.83
C ASP A 256 22.84 -4.99 10.34
N GLN A 257 22.78 -4.72 11.65
CA GLN A 257 23.28 -3.48 12.27
C GLN A 257 24.09 -3.77 13.54
N VAL A 258 25.16 -4.54 13.40
CA VAL A 258 26.03 -5.02 14.49
C VAL A 258 26.47 -3.88 15.42
N SER A 259 26.94 -2.77 14.87
CA SER A 259 27.44 -1.64 15.67
C SER A 259 26.34 -0.97 16.50
N LEU A 260 25.16 -0.78 15.92
CA LEU A 260 24.02 -0.19 16.63
C LEU A 260 23.50 -1.15 17.70
N TYR A 261 23.43 -2.43 17.38
CA TYR A 261 23.01 -3.46 18.32
C TYR A 261 23.93 -3.52 19.54
N ASN A 262 25.24 -3.55 19.35
CA ASN A 262 26.23 -3.55 20.41
C ASN A 262 26.16 -2.28 21.28
N LEU A 263 26.02 -1.10 20.66
CA LEU A 263 25.87 0.17 21.37
C LEU A 263 24.63 0.17 22.29
N VAL A 264 23.50 -0.36 21.82
CA VAL A 264 22.26 -0.47 22.59
C VAL A 264 22.42 -1.46 23.73
N GLN A 265 23.07 -2.61 23.50
CA GLN A 265 23.36 -3.59 24.54
C GLN A 265 24.27 -3.01 25.65
N GLU A 266 25.32 -2.31 25.27
CA GLU A 266 26.21 -1.63 26.23
C GLU A 266 25.47 -0.60 27.08
N ARG A 267 24.58 0.21 26.46
CA ARG A 267 23.78 1.21 27.17
C ARG A 267 22.77 0.59 28.14
N ILE A 268 22.12 -0.49 27.71
CA ILE A 268 21.18 -1.23 28.59
C ILE A 268 21.93 -1.81 29.80
N CYS A 269 23.10 -2.41 29.61
CA CYS A 269 23.91 -2.93 30.68
C CYS A 269 24.37 -1.83 31.67
N GLN A 270 24.67 -0.62 31.19
CA GLN A 270 25.05 0.52 32.04
C GLN A 270 23.87 1.09 32.84
N CYS A 271 22.66 1.09 32.31
CA CYS A 271 21.47 1.61 32.99
C CYS A 271 20.90 0.66 34.04
N CYS A 272 21.18 -0.63 33.92
CA CYS A 272 20.67 -1.68 34.82
C CYS A 272 21.81 -2.24 35.66
N ASN A 273 22.17 -1.60 36.78
CA ASN A 273 23.11 -2.14 37.76
C ASN A 273 22.66 -3.55 38.20
N GLY A 274 23.11 -4.59 37.46
CA GLY A 274 22.96 -5.99 37.85
C GLY A 274 21.68 -6.74 37.35
N CYS A 275 20.80 -6.14 36.58
CA CYS A 275 19.69 -6.86 35.96
C CYS A 275 20.14 -7.50 34.65
N HIS A 276 20.33 -8.82 34.62
CA HIS A 276 20.51 -9.59 33.39
C HIS A 276 19.19 -9.70 32.62
N TYR A 277 18.78 -8.63 31.96
CA TYR A 277 17.79 -8.73 30.88
C TYR A 277 18.51 -9.22 29.62
N LYS A 278 18.48 -10.52 29.38
CA LYS A 278 18.70 -11.04 28.04
C LYS A 278 17.50 -10.60 27.21
N LEU A 279 17.67 -9.53 26.43
CA LEU A 279 16.75 -9.26 25.34
C LEU A 279 16.83 -10.47 24.41
N SER A 280 15.71 -11.16 24.22
CA SER A 280 15.63 -12.20 23.21
C SER A 280 15.95 -11.55 21.86
N GLU A 281 16.72 -12.22 21.01
CA GLU A 281 17.20 -11.75 19.70
C GLU A 281 16.10 -11.20 18.75
N LYS A 282 14.85 -11.19 19.18
CA LYS A 282 13.69 -10.85 18.37
C LYS A 282 13.03 -9.48 18.62
N GLN A 283 13.49 -8.68 19.58
CA GLN A 283 12.75 -7.44 19.93
C GLN A 283 13.68 -6.27 20.34
N LEU A 284 14.36 -5.65 19.39
CA LEU A 284 14.92 -4.30 19.57
C LEU A 284 14.23 -3.32 18.64
N SER A 285 13.30 -2.53 19.18
CA SER A 285 12.79 -1.35 18.49
C SER A 285 13.52 -0.11 19.02
N VAL A 286 14.29 0.56 18.16
CA VAL A 286 14.97 1.80 18.50
C VAL A 286 14.05 2.97 18.21
N ARG A 287 13.63 3.69 19.25
CA ARG A 287 12.84 4.91 19.15
C ARG A 287 13.78 6.12 19.29
N THR A 288 13.99 6.87 18.20
CA THR A 288 14.61 8.19 18.31
C THR A 288 13.50 9.25 18.33
N GLN A 289 13.26 9.84 19.50
CA GLN A 289 12.54 11.11 19.57
C GLN A 289 13.53 12.22 19.25
N SER A 290 13.23 13.06 18.25
CA SER A 290 13.73 14.43 18.19
C SER A 290 13.06 15.20 19.34
N GLY A 291 13.64 15.14 20.52
CA GLY A 291 13.20 15.90 21.67
C GLY A 291 13.60 17.36 21.49
N VAL A 292 12.63 18.23 21.27
CA VAL A 292 12.73 19.60 21.68
C VAL A 292 12.49 19.61 23.19
N LEU A 293 13.56 19.62 23.97
CA LEU A 293 13.54 20.11 25.34
C LEU A 293 13.62 21.62 25.21
N GLY A 294 12.47 22.30 25.20
CA GLY A 294 12.37 23.71 25.55
C GLY A 294 12.45 23.85 27.06
N GLY A 295 13.28 24.81 27.49
CA GLY A 295 13.60 25.15 28.86
C GLY A 295 12.44 25.60 29.75
#